data_8abba502effea7d951d66b39ca184d85
#
_entry.id   8abba502effea7d951d66b39ca184d85
#
_cell.length_a   1.000
_cell.length_b   1.000
_cell.length_c   1.000
_cell.angle_alpha   90.00
_cell.angle_beta   90.00
_cell.angle_gamma   90.00
#
_symmetry.space_group_name_H-M   'P 1'
#
loop_
_entity.id
_entity.type
_entity.pdbx_description
1 polymer ?
#
loop_
_entity_poly.entity_id
_entity_poly.type
_entity_poly.pdbx_seq_one_letter_code
_entity_poly.pdbx_strand_id
1 'polypeptide(L)'
;MANYFHGVSTRQNDTSISTPVTADSGIAFVVGAAPGHTVDGAPNDPIMCQSYAEAVAALGYSDDWEKYPICEAIYSQFKLYGVAPVVFVNVLDPAKHKKSVAEQNYPVADGKVLLPLEALKNTVKVTSYTAGTDYELFYEGENLILEVLDGGSIPAETGELTITFDAVDPSKINENDIIGGFDTSTKKYSGLELIDKVFPKYGIVPDLIVAPGWSDKSNVAAVMTAKADAINTVFTGAKALIDADTNTVRHYADVPAWKKAQNMNSKAEILCWPMFGLGDRVFHASVHAAGLMGKTDSDNGGCPAESPSNKSLQIDRAMLADGTTVLLDLAQANYLNSNGIVTALNFIGSYVLWGDETACFPADTDVKNYFISVSRMFGWVARSVILTYWSKIDKKMTRRLIDSIVDSVNIWLNGLVSEEKLLGARVEFLDEENSTTALMAGKAVFHIYMTPASPMRECEFVLEYDADYVTAALSA
;
A
#
# COMPACT_ATOMS: atom_id res chain seq x y z
N MET A 1 -12.41 -0.32 -62.22
CA MET A 1 -12.09 0.90 -63.03
C MET A 1 -11.14 1.72 -62.19
N ALA A 2 -9.93 1.98 -62.69
CA ALA A 2 -9.00 2.87 -61.99
C ALA A 2 -9.57 4.32 -62.09
N ASN A 3 -9.79 4.94 -60.93
CA ASN A 3 -10.19 6.35 -60.91
C ASN A 3 -9.05 7.20 -61.47
N TYR A 4 -9.27 7.78 -62.63
CA TYR A 4 -8.36 8.77 -63.18
C TYR A 4 -8.42 10.04 -62.31
N PHE A 5 -7.27 10.43 -61.73
CA PHE A 5 -7.11 11.63 -60.92
C PHE A 5 -6.07 12.55 -61.58
N HIS A 6 -6.47 13.79 -61.87
CA HIS A 6 -5.58 14.84 -62.37
C HIS A 6 -5.63 16.04 -61.41
N GLY A 7 -4.59 16.16 -60.54
CA GLY A 7 -4.54 17.21 -59.53
C GLY A 7 -3.54 16.89 -58.40
N VAL A 8 -3.49 17.76 -57.41
CA VAL A 8 -2.69 17.56 -56.18
C VAL A 8 -3.57 16.93 -55.11
N SER A 9 -3.17 15.79 -54.54
CA SER A 9 -3.84 15.19 -53.42
C SER A 9 -2.92 15.23 -52.19
N THR A 10 -3.51 15.46 -51.02
CA THR A 10 -2.83 15.34 -49.73
C THR A 10 -3.41 14.16 -48.99
N ARG A 11 -2.55 13.40 -48.36
CA ARG A 11 -2.92 12.33 -47.43
C ARG A 11 -2.20 12.58 -46.12
N GLN A 12 -2.95 12.71 -45.02
CA GLN A 12 -2.40 12.67 -43.68
C GLN A 12 -2.25 11.22 -43.28
N ASN A 13 -1.05 10.82 -42.94
CA ASN A 13 -0.80 9.56 -42.22
C ASN A 13 -0.70 9.90 -40.74
N ASP A 14 -1.28 9.04 -39.90
CA ASP A 14 -1.14 9.18 -38.47
C ASP A 14 0.35 9.22 -38.11
N THR A 15 0.74 10.20 -37.33
CA THR A 15 2.08 10.28 -36.75
C THR A 15 2.21 9.03 -35.81
N SER A 16 3.26 8.25 -35.96
CA SER A 16 3.53 7.07 -35.12
C SER A 16 4.06 7.48 -33.74
N ILE A 17 3.44 8.49 -33.13
CA ILE A 17 3.72 8.92 -31.76
C ILE A 17 2.98 7.96 -30.84
N SER A 18 3.70 7.16 -30.07
CA SER A 18 3.12 6.37 -29.00
C SER A 18 2.88 7.30 -27.82
N THR A 19 1.63 7.58 -27.49
CA THR A 19 1.33 8.21 -26.20
C THR A 19 1.88 7.32 -25.08
N PRO A 20 2.68 7.84 -24.16
CA PRO A 20 3.14 7.06 -23.01
C PRO A 20 1.97 6.44 -22.25
N VAL A 21 2.14 5.19 -21.85
CA VAL A 21 1.23 4.52 -20.93
C VAL A 21 1.55 5.04 -19.54
N THR A 22 0.60 5.68 -18.90
CA THR A 22 0.76 6.11 -17.50
C THR A 22 0.76 4.89 -16.57
N ALA A 23 1.68 4.84 -15.61
CA ALA A 23 1.63 3.86 -14.55
C ALA A 23 0.44 4.13 -13.63
N ASP A 24 -0.11 3.10 -13.04
CA ASP A 24 -1.06 3.27 -11.93
C ASP A 24 -0.33 3.79 -10.68
N SER A 25 -1.05 4.48 -9.80
CA SER A 25 -0.53 5.04 -8.56
C SER A 25 -1.48 4.75 -7.40
N GLY A 26 -0.94 4.74 -6.18
CA GLY A 26 -1.70 4.46 -4.96
C GLY A 26 -2.06 2.99 -4.78
N ILE A 27 -1.38 2.07 -5.49
CA ILE A 27 -1.60 0.63 -5.34
C ILE A 27 -0.84 0.12 -4.12
N ALA A 28 -1.57 -0.31 -3.10
CA ALA A 28 -0.99 -0.90 -1.91
C ALA A 28 -0.68 -2.40 -2.13
N PHE A 29 0.51 -2.82 -1.65
CA PHE A 29 0.94 -4.18 -1.47
C PHE A 29 1.00 -4.46 0.03
N VAL A 30 0.10 -5.33 0.51
CA VAL A 30 -0.10 -5.58 1.94
C VAL A 30 0.33 -7.00 2.27
N VAL A 31 1.25 -7.15 3.23
CA VAL A 31 1.73 -8.45 3.72
C VAL A 31 1.36 -8.63 5.19
N GLY A 32 0.82 -9.79 5.53
CA GLY A 32 0.41 -10.09 6.90
C GLY A 32 -0.33 -11.42 7.03
N ALA A 33 -1.13 -11.56 8.07
CA ALA A 33 -2.01 -12.71 8.29
C ALA A 33 -3.45 -12.38 7.92
N ALA A 34 -4.14 -13.37 7.34
CA ALA A 34 -5.59 -13.38 7.13
C ALA A 34 -6.14 -14.78 7.37
N PRO A 35 -7.42 -14.96 7.73
CA PRO A 35 -8.01 -16.27 8.00
C PRO A 35 -8.33 -17.05 6.70
N GLY A 36 -7.35 -17.15 5.78
CA GLY A 36 -7.51 -17.77 4.47
C GLY A 36 -7.90 -19.26 4.50
N HIS A 37 -7.66 -19.93 5.62
CA HIS A 37 -8.11 -21.32 5.83
C HIS A 37 -9.65 -21.46 5.84
N THR A 38 -10.38 -20.38 6.07
CA THR A 38 -11.86 -20.39 6.08
C THR A 38 -12.46 -20.43 4.67
N VAL A 39 -11.67 -20.04 3.68
CA VAL A 39 -12.08 -19.93 2.25
C VAL A 39 -11.15 -20.73 1.32
N ASP A 40 -10.37 -21.66 1.87
CA ASP A 40 -9.36 -22.42 1.13
C ASP A 40 -8.35 -21.54 0.35
N GLY A 41 -8.09 -20.34 0.86
CA GLY A 41 -7.14 -19.38 0.29
C GLY A 41 -5.70 -19.88 0.40
N ALA A 42 -4.96 -19.80 -0.71
CA ALA A 42 -3.56 -20.25 -0.73
C ALA A 42 -2.64 -19.26 0.01
N PRO A 43 -1.80 -19.74 0.96
CA PRO A 43 -0.81 -18.88 1.59
C PRO A 43 0.33 -18.55 0.61
N ASN A 44 0.95 -17.38 0.80
CA ASN A 44 2.08 -16.91 0.00
C ASN A 44 1.80 -16.92 -1.53
N ASP A 45 0.60 -16.47 -1.92
CA ASP A 45 0.26 -16.17 -3.31
C ASP A 45 -0.25 -14.72 -3.37
N PRO A 46 0.35 -13.83 -4.19
CA PRO A 46 -0.16 -12.47 -4.33
C PRO A 46 -1.55 -12.49 -4.94
N ILE A 47 -2.52 -11.90 -4.25
CA ILE A 47 -3.92 -11.81 -4.68
C ILE A 47 -4.26 -10.33 -4.87
N MET A 48 -4.65 -9.97 -6.11
CA MET A 48 -5.15 -8.64 -6.42
C MET A 48 -6.66 -8.61 -6.26
N CYS A 49 -7.16 -7.68 -5.46
CA CYS A 49 -8.59 -7.51 -5.19
C CYS A 49 -9.07 -6.13 -5.62
N GLN A 50 -10.26 -6.07 -6.23
CA GLN A 50 -10.89 -4.85 -6.70
C GLN A 50 -12.01 -4.37 -5.77
N SER A 51 -12.41 -5.20 -4.80
CA SER A 51 -13.50 -4.89 -3.88
C SER A 51 -13.36 -5.61 -2.55
N TYR A 52 -14.08 -5.09 -1.54
CA TYR A 52 -14.20 -5.74 -0.24
C TYR A 52 -14.70 -7.20 -0.34
N ALA A 53 -15.74 -7.42 -1.14
CA ALA A 53 -16.33 -8.76 -1.28
C ALA A 53 -15.33 -9.75 -1.92
N GLU A 54 -14.56 -9.30 -2.91
CA GLU A 54 -13.53 -10.11 -3.55
C GLU A 54 -12.39 -10.45 -2.57
N ALA A 55 -11.95 -9.48 -1.78
CA ALA A 55 -10.91 -9.70 -0.77
C ALA A 55 -11.36 -10.69 0.31
N VAL A 56 -12.59 -10.55 0.82
CA VAL A 56 -13.17 -11.48 1.80
C VAL A 56 -13.31 -12.89 1.23
N ALA A 57 -13.77 -13.02 -0.03
CA ALA A 57 -13.91 -14.31 -0.67
C ALA A 57 -12.57 -15.03 -0.92
N ALA A 58 -11.49 -14.27 -1.11
CA ALA A 58 -10.17 -14.83 -1.42
C ALA A 58 -9.29 -15.08 -0.17
N LEU A 59 -9.46 -14.28 0.88
CA LEU A 59 -8.58 -14.26 2.05
C LEU A 59 -9.28 -14.66 3.36
N GLY A 60 -10.62 -14.75 3.36
CA GLY A 60 -11.40 -14.77 4.59
C GLY A 60 -11.41 -13.40 5.27
N TYR A 61 -12.18 -13.28 6.34
CA TYR A 61 -12.27 -12.05 7.13
C TYR A 61 -12.58 -12.36 8.59
N SER A 62 -11.99 -11.59 9.48
CA SER A 62 -12.29 -11.56 10.91
C SER A 62 -12.17 -10.14 11.43
N ASP A 63 -12.94 -9.78 12.45
CA ASP A 63 -12.81 -8.52 13.16
C ASP A 63 -11.68 -8.55 14.22
N ASP A 64 -11.02 -9.69 14.44
CA ASP A 64 -9.83 -9.83 15.28
C ASP A 64 -8.56 -9.43 14.47
N TRP A 65 -8.33 -8.12 14.35
CA TRP A 65 -7.22 -7.60 13.55
C TRP A 65 -5.85 -7.74 14.22
N GLU A 66 -5.81 -8.02 15.50
CA GLU A 66 -4.57 -8.36 16.20
C GLU A 66 -4.00 -9.68 15.68
N LYS A 67 -4.88 -10.68 15.46
CA LYS A 67 -4.50 -11.95 14.82
C LYS A 67 -4.38 -11.89 13.31
N TYR A 68 -5.24 -11.07 12.66
CA TYR A 68 -5.42 -11.03 11.22
C TYR A 68 -5.28 -9.60 10.64
N PRO A 69 -4.09 -9.00 10.70
CA PRO A 69 -3.89 -7.59 10.33
C PRO A 69 -4.18 -7.27 8.85
N ILE A 70 -4.23 -8.25 7.94
CA ILE A 70 -4.72 -8.02 6.57
C ILE A 70 -6.19 -7.57 6.58
N CYS A 71 -7.02 -8.05 7.52
CA CYS A 71 -8.44 -7.68 7.61
C CYS A 71 -8.63 -6.20 7.94
N GLU A 72 -7.73 -5.61 8.73
CA GLU A 72 -7.64 -4.17 8.96
C GLU A 72 -7.44 -3.41 7.64
N ALA A 73 -6.47 -3.85 6.83
CA ALA A 73 -6.20 -3.24 5.54
C ALA A 73 -7.36 -3.42 4.55
N ILE A 74 -7.98 -4.59 4.50
CA ILE A 74 -9.20 -4.83 3.69
C ILE A 74 -10.30 -3.82 4.06
N TYR A 75 -10.53 -3.64 5.36
CA TYR A 75 -11.54 -2.69 5.84
C TYR A 75 -11.17 -1.25 5.49
N SER A 76 -9.96 -0.83 5.80
CA SER A 76 -9.49 0.53 5.53
C SER A 76 -9.54 0.87 4.04
N GLN A 77 -8.91 0.06 3.19
CA GLN A 77 -8.78 0.36 1.77
C GLN A 77 -10.15 0.40 1.07
N PHE A 78 -10.98 -0.62 1.27
CA PHE A 78 -12.24 -0.74 0.52
C PHE A 78 -13.45 -0.08 1.18
N LYS A 79 -13.56 -0.09 2.53
CA LYS A 79 -14.73 0.48 3.23
C LYS A 79 -14.57 1.95 3.58
N LEU A 80 -13.36 2.37 4.00
CA LEU A 80 -13.14 3.75 4.44
C LEU A 80 -12.71 4.65 3.28
N TYR A 81 -11.79 4.18 2.43
CA TYR A 81 -11.22 5.02 1.36
C TYR A 81 -11.73 4.68 -0.04
N GLY A 82 -12.31 3.50 -0.24
CA GLY A 82 -12.83 3.07 -1.55
C GLY A 82 -11.74 2.93 -2.62
N VAL A 83 -10.53 2.52 -2.22
CA VAL A 83 -9.36 2.40 -3.09
C VAL A 83 -9.23 0.99 -3.65
N ALA A 84 -8.97 0.89 -4.95
CA ALA A 84 -8.70 -0.35 -5.66
C ALA A 84 -7.83 -0.07 -6.90
N PRO A 85 -7.01 -1.05 -7.38
CA PRO A 85 -6.79 -2.36 -6.79
C PRO A 85 -5.87 -2.35 -5.55
N VAL A 86 -5.95 -3.41 -4.74
CA VAL A 86 -5.02 -3.68 -3.64
C VAL A 86 -4.49 -5.09 -3.80
N VAL A 87 -3.20 -5.30 -3.56
CA VAL A 87 -2.56 -6.62 -3.61
C VAL A 87 -2.25 -7.10 -2.20
N PHE A 88 -2.72 -8.29 -1.87
CA PHE A 88 -2.50 -8.89 -0.55
C PHE A 88 -1.64 -10.15 -0.66
N VAL A 89 -0.82 -10.38 0.36
CA VAL A 89 -0.07 -11.62 0.57
C VAL A 89 -0.35 -12.12 1.98
N ASN A 90 -1.10 -13.22 2.08
CA ASN A 90 -1.35 -13.90 3.34
C ASN A 90 -0.20 -14.87 3.63
N VAL A 91 0.56 -14.62 4.69
CA VAL A 91 1.68 -15.50 5.11
C VAL A 91 1.26 -16.61 6.08
N LEU A 92 0.02 -16.57 6.59
CA LEU A 92 -0.50 -17.60 7.49
C LEU A 92 -0.70 -18.91 6.73
N ASP A 93 0.20 -19.86 6.93
CA ASP A 93 0.16 -21.19 6.33
C ASP A 93 -0.37 -22.21 7.35
N PRO A 94 -1.57 -22.79 7.13
CA PRO A 94 -2.15 -23.80 8.03
C PRO A 94 -1.29 -25.07 8.16
N ALA A 95 -0.40 -25.36 7.23
CA ALA A 95 0.51 -26.49 7.33
C ALA A 95 1.66 -26.21 8.33
N LYS A 96 2.08 -24.95 8.43
CA LYS A 96 3.23 -24.50 9.23
C LYS A 96 2.78 -23.88 10.56
N HIS A 97 1.81 -22.97 10.52
CA HIS A 97 1.37 -22.15 11.64
C HIS A 97 0.11 -22.77 12.28
N LYS A 98 0.26 -23.95 12.90
CA LYS A 98 -0.85 -24.65 13.56
C LYS A 98 -0.46 -25.20 14.92
N LYS A 99 -1.47 -25.48 15.72
CA LYS A 99 -1.39 -26.21 16.97
C LYS A 99 -2.50 -27.26 17.04
N SER A 100 -2.21 -28.39 17.70
CA SER A 100 -3.24 -29.39 17.97
C SER A 100 -4.01 -29.04 19.23
N VAL A 101 -5.32 -29.09 19.16
CA VAL A 101 -6.24 -28.93 20.29
C VAL A 101 -6.61 -30.32 20.75
N ALA A 102 -6.28 -30.60 22.01
CA ALA A 102 -6.56 -31.87 22.64
C ALA A 102 -8.07 -32.10 22.79
N GLU A 103 -8.46 -33.35 23.01
CA GLU A 103 -9.83 -33.75 23.22
C GLU A 103 -10.47 -32.95 24.35
N GLN A 104 -11.60 -32.33 24.09
CA GLN A 104 -12.40 -31.59 25.06
C GLN A 104 -13.87 -31.57 24.65
N ASN A 105 -14.74 -31.33 25.66
CA ASN A 105 -16.18 -31.27 25.46
C ASN A 105 -16.62 -29.87 25.01
N TYR A 106 -17.47 -29.83 24.00
CA TYR A 106 -18.12 -28.62 23.51
C TYR A 106 -19.63 -28.75 23.67
N PRO A 107 -20.32 -27.70 24.15
CA PRO A 107 -21.76 -27.75 24.33
C PRO A 107 -22.47 -27.77 22.96
N VAL A 108 -23.55 -28.54 22.88
CA VAL A 108 -24.46 -28.57 21.74
C VAL A 108 -25.65 -27.68 22.08
N ALA A 109 -25.91 -26.66 21.25
CA ALA A 109 -27.08 -25.80 21.37
C ALA A 109 -27.82 -25.78 20.03
N ASP A 110 -29.10 -26.06 20.05
CA ASP A 110 -29.96 -26.13 18.85
C ASP A 110 -29.35 -26.98 17.72
N GLY A 111 -28.75 -28.12 18.07
CA GLY A 111 -28.11 -29.04 17.13
C GLY A 111 -26.78 -28.52 16.56
N LYS A 112 -26.20 -27.46 17.12
CA LYS A 112 -24.95 -26.84 16.65
C LYS A 112 -23.91 -26.79 17.76
N VAL A 113 -22.64 -26.92 17.34
CA VAL A 113 -21.47 -26.62 18.17
C VAL A 113 -20.69 -25.50 17.53
N LEU A 114 -20.32 -24.49 18.31
CA LEU A 114 -19.49 -23.39 17.90
C LEU A 114 -18.02 -23.68 18.26
N LEU A 115 -17.19 -23.89 17.24
CA LEU A 115 -15.75 -24.02 17.37
C LEU A 115 -15.07 -22.67 17.03
N PRO A 116 -13.89 -22.38 17.57
CA PRO A 116 -13.18 -21.15 17.23
C PRO A 116 -12.88 -21.08 15.72
N LEU A 117 -12.81 -19.85 15.18
CA LEU A 117 -12.52 -19.60 13.75
C LEU A 117 -11.21 -20.27 13.30
N GLU A 118 -10.24 -20.34 14.19
CA GLU A 118 -8.92 -20.95 13.96
C GLU A 118 -8.98 -22.45 13.72
N ALA A 119 -10.08 -23.15 14.07
CA ALA A 119 -10.20 -24.61 13.89
C ALA A 119 -10.13 -24.97 12.39
N LEU A 120 -9.25 -25.90 12.05
CA LEU A 120 -9.10 -26.40 10.69
C LEU A 120 -10.17 -27.44 10.38
N LYS A 121 -11.16 -27.08 9.57
CA LYS A 121 -12.34 -27.88 9.21
C LYS A 121 -12.00 -29.35 8.89
N ASN A 122 -10.97 -29.58 8.09
CA ASN A 122 -10.60 -30.91 7.63
C ASN A 122 -9.91 -31.78 8.70
N THR A 123 -9.62 -31.22 9.87
CA THR A 123 -8.96 -31.94 10.99
C THR A 123 -9.90 -32.24 12.15
N VAL A 124 -11.11 -31.69 12.12
CA VAL A 124 -12.11 -31.88 13.18
C VAL A 124 -12.55 -33.33 13.22
N LYS A 125 -12.47 -33.92 14.42
CA LYS A 125 -12.93 -35.27 14.70
C LYS A 125 -13.82 -35.23 15.93
N VAL A 126 -15.01 -35.78 15.78
CA VAL A 126 -15.96 -36.00 16.88
C VAL A 126 -15.86 -37.45 17.30
N THR A 127 -15.66 -37.69 18.59
CA THR A 127 -15.54 -39.06 19.11
C THR A 127 -16.82 -39.86 18.84
N SER A 128 -16.68 -41.01 18.22
CA SER A 128 -17.78 -41.95 17.84
C SER A 128 -18.70 -41.51 16.69
N TYR A 129 -18.45 -40.37 16.07
CA TYR A 129 -19.33 -39.86 14.97
C TYR A 129 -18.51 -39.51 13.72
N THR A 130 -19.17 -39.52 12.56
CA THR A 130 -18.54 -39.37 11.24
C THR A 130 -19.04 -38.12 10.51
N ALA A 131 -18.11 -37.30 10.02
CA ALA A 131 -18.44 -36.14 9.19
C ALA A 131 -19.14 -36.55 7.88
N GLY A 132 -20.14 -35.77 7.45
CA GLY A 132 -20.94 -36.01 6.26
C GLY A 132 -22.07 -37.06 6.46
N THR A 133 -22.09 -37.75 7.62
CA THR A 133 -23.16 -38.69 7.98
C THR A 133 -23.88 -38.25 9.25
N ASP A 134 -23.14 -37.90 10.27
CA ASP A 134 -23.68 -37.54 11.58
C ASP A 134 -23.65 -36.00 11.82
N TYR A 135 -22.73 -35.30 11.16
CA TYR A 135 -22.58 -33.84 11.26
C TYR A 135 -21.94 -33.23 10.00
N GLU A 136 -22.18 -31.96 9.78
CA GLU A 136 -21.48 -31.14 8.79
C GLU A 136 -20.72 -30.01 9.45
N LEU A 137 -19.72 -29.47 8.70
CA LEU A 137 -18.86 -28.37 9.15
C LEU A 137 -18.86 -27.25 8.11
N PHE A 138 -19.05 -26.01 8.56
CA PHE A 138 -18.92 -24.82 7.70
C PHE A 138 -18.50 -23.60 8.54
N TYR A 139 -17.79 -22.65 7.91
CA TYR A 139 -17.45 -21.39 8.57
C TYR A 139 -18.60 -20.41 8.40
N GLU A 140 -18.97 -19.75 9.52
CA GLU A 140 -19.96 -18.68 9.55
C GLU A 140 -19.58 -17.65 10.62
N GLY A 141 -19.46 -16.37 10.22
CA GLY A 141 -19.01 -15.30 11.10
C GLY A 141 -17.61 -15.58 11.66
N GLU A 142 -17.47 -15.49 12.98
CA GLU A 142 -16.20 -15.73 13.71
C GLU A 142 -16.07 -17.19 14.23
N ASN A 143 -16.81 -18.14 13.64
CA ASN A 143 -16.81 -19.52 14.11
C ASN A 143 -16.75 -20.56 12.99
N LEU A 144 -16.18 -21.71 13.29
CA LEU A 144 -16.43 -22.95 12.58
C LEU A 144 -17.63 -23.63 13.23
N ILE A 145 -18.73 -23.77 12.51
CA ILE A 145 -19.96 -24.40 13.00
C ILE A 145 -19.94 -25.89 12.64
N LEU A 146 -20.17 -26.72 13.66
CA LEU A 146 -20.53 -28.13 13.49
C LEU A 146 -22.04 -28.23 13.66
N GLU A 147 -22.74 -28.66 12.62
CA GLU A 147 -24.19 -28.86 12.63
C GLU A 147 -24.51 -30.36 12.61
N VAL A 148 -25.31 -30.78 13.57
CA VAL A 148 -25.79 -32.20 13.66
C VAL A 148 -26.79 -32.46 12.55
N LEU A 149 -26.60 -33.54 11.81
CA LEU A 149 -27.49 -33.92 10.70
C LEU A 149 -28.69 -34.71 11.17
N ASP A 150 -29.86 -34.38 10.63
CA ASP A 150 -31.08 -35.14 10.80
C ASP A 150 -30.91 -36.56 10.25
N GLY A 151 -31.21 -37.58 11.08
CA GLY A 151 -31.05 -38.98 10.71
C GLY A 151 -29.66 -39.56 10.91
N GLY A 152 -28.68 -38.76 11.41
CA GLY A 152 -27.38 -39.23 11.88
C GLY A 152 -27.49 -40.01 13.20
N SER A 153 -26.32 -40.46 13.68
CA SER A 153 -26.24 -41.26 14.92
C SER A 153 -26.14 -40.42 16.18
N ILE A 154 -26.01 -39.10 16.08
CA ILE A 154 -25.96 -38.19 17.23
C ILE A 154 -27.39 -38.04 17.81
N PRO A 155 -27.64 -38.39 19.06
CA PRO A 155 -28.97 -38.23 19.66
C PRO A 155 -29.36 -36.75 19.76
N ALA A 156 -30.63 -36.42 19.48
CA ALA A 156 -31.16 -35.03 19.50
C ALA A 156 -31.01 -34.37 20.91
N GLU A 157 -30.97 -35.15 21.97
CA GLU A 157 -30.83 -34.70 23.37
C GLU A 157 -29.35 -34.55 23.79
N THR A 158 -28.39 -34.73 22.85
CA THR A 158 -26.96 -34.64 23.17
C THR A 158 -26.58 -33.22 23.62
N GLY A 159 -26.18 -33.08 24.89
CA GLY A 159 -25.81 -31.78 25.45
C GLY A 159 -24.38 -31.34 25.16
N GLU A 160 -23.47 -32.30 24.92
CA GLU A 160 -22.05 -32.05 24.65
C GLU A 160 -21.49 -33.06 23.66
N LEU A 161 -20.52 -32.61 22.85
CA LEU A 161 -19.73 -33.46 21.96
C LEU A 161 -18.24 -33.34 22.30
N THR A 162 -17.58 -34.50 22.33
CA THR A 162 -16.13 -34.58 22.56
C THR A 162 -15.41 -34.47 21.24
N ILE A 163 -14.63 -33.40 21.05
CA ILE A 163 -14.04 -32.98 19.78
C ILE A 163 -12.53 -32.76 19.91
N THR A 164 -11.79 -33.15 18.86
CA THR A 164 -10.37 -32.83 18.66
C THR A 164 -10.20 -32.18 17.30
N PHE A 165 -9.25 -31.25 17.15
CA PHE A 165 -8.90 -30.64 15.88
C PHE A 165 -7.51 -30.00 15.93
N ASP A 166 -6.94 -29.70 14.75
CA ASP A 166 -5.84 -28.75 14.65
C ASP A 166 -6.43 -27.35 14.42
N ALA A 167 -5.81 -26.33 14.99
CA ALA A 167 -6.17 -24.93 14.81
C ALA A 167 -4.99 -24.16 14.22
N VAL A 168 -5.24 -23.20 13.33
CA VAL A 168 -4.20 -22.22 12.97
C VAL A 168 -3.77 -21.43 14.20
N ASP A 169 -2.52 -21.04 14.22
CA ASP A 169 -1.92 -20.29 15.32
C ASP A 169 -1.16 -19.08 14.77
N PRO A 170 -1.83 -17.93 14.59
CA PRO A 170 -1.20 -16.70 14.07
C PRO A 170 0.01 -16.24 14.91
N SER A 171 0.06 -16.58 16.20
CA SER A 171 1.19 -16.22 17.07
C SER A 171 2.52 -16.92 16.71
N LYS A 172 2.48 -17.92 15.83
CA LYS A 172 3.68 -18.59 15.29
C LYS A 172 4.29 -17.88 14.09
N ILE A 173 3.59 -16.90 13.53
CA ILE A 173 4.15 -16.05 12.49
C ILE A 173 5.27 -15.22 13.13
N ASN A 174 6.36 -15.06 12.42
CA ASN A 174 7.50 -14.29 12.85
C ASN A 174 8.03 -13.38 11.71
N GLU A 175 9.01 -12.52 12.01
CA GLU A 175 9.58 -11.59 11.05
C GLU A 175 10.03 -12.26 9.75
N ASN A 176 10.60 -13.49 9.82
CA ASN A 176 11.05 -14.21 8.63
C ASN A 176 9.90 -14.64 7.72
N ASP A 177 8.70 -14.87 8.25
CA ASP A 177 7.53 -15.19 7.44
C ASP A 177 7.04 -13.97 6.66
N ILE A 178 7.14 -12.77 7.26
CA ILE A 178 6.79 -11.49 6.62
C ILE A 178 7.86 -11.10 5.60
N ILE A 179 9.14 -11.14 5.97
CA ILE A 179 10.27 -10.86 5.08
C ILE A 179 10.22 -11.83 3.90
N GLY A 180 10.01 -13.10 4.19
CA GLY A 180 9.96 -14.14 3.19
C GLY A 180 11.33 -14.50 2.62
N GLY A 181 11.31 -15.05 1.42
CA GLY A 181 12.51 -15.49 0.72
C GLY A 181 12.20 -16.49 -0.39
N PHE A 182 13.25 -17.03 -0.97
CA PHE A 182 13.16 -18.12 -1.94
C PHE A 182 13.52 -19.45 -1.27
N ASP A 183 12.53 -20.34 -1.16
CA ASP A 183 12.76 -21.70 -0.67
C ASP A 183 13.31 -22.57 -1.82
N THR A 184 14.57 -23.02 -1.66
CA THR A 184 15.25 -23.82 -2.66
C THR A 184 14.69 -25.23 -2.80
N SER A 185 13.97 -25.75 -1.79
CA SER A 185 13.37 -27.09 -1.82
C SER A 185 12.03 -27.09 -2.55
N THR A 186 11.15 -26.14 -2.26
CA THR A 186 9.82 -26.01 -2.87
C THR A 186 9.83 -25.15 -4.14
N LYS A 187 10.93 -24.40 -4.40
CA LYS A 187 11.08 -23.44 -5.51
C LYS A 187 10.03 -22.32 -5.45
N LYS A 188 9.56 -21.98 -4.26
CA LYS A 188 8.54 -20.94 -4.04
C LYS A 188 9.14 -19.72 -3.34
N TYR A 189 8.59 -18.57 -3.65
CA TYR A 189 8.81 -17.32 -2.93
C TYR A 189 7.77 -17.15 -1.85
N SER A 190 8.06 -16.36 -0.83
CA SER A 190 7.15 -16.04 0.27
C SER A 190 7.31 -14.60 0.74
N GLY A 191 6.32 -14.09 1.50
CA GLY A 191 6.39 -12.79 2.16
C GLY A 191 6.59 -11.62 1.20
N LEU A 192 7.37 -10.63 1.63
CA LEU A 192 7.67 -9.40 0.87
C LEU A 192 8.36 -9.66 -0.47
N GLU A 193 9.07 -10.79 -0.63
CA GLU A 193 9.70 -11.17 -1.92
C GLU A 193 8.67 -11.36 -3.04
N LEU A 194 7.40 -11.61 -2.70
CA LEU A 194 6.34 -11.80 -3.67
C LEU A 194 5.92 -10.52 -4.41
N ILE A 195 6.36 -9.34 -3.96
CA ILE A 195 6.10 -8.08 -4.69
C ILE A 195 6.64 -8.14 -6.12
N ASP A 196 7.78 -8.83 -6.32
CA ASP A 196 8.39 -9.02 -7.64
C ASP A 196 7.57 -9.95 -8.56
N LYS A 197 6.56 -10.64 -8.03
CA LYS A 197 5.64 -11.51 -8.79
C LYS A 197 4.36 -10.80 -9.20
N VAL A 198 4.09 -9.61 -8.66
CA VAL A 198 2.86 -8.85 -8.95
C VAL A 198 2.83 -8.41 -10.41
N PHE A 199 3.88 -7.76 -10.90
CA PHE A 199 3.93 -7.30 -12.28
C PHE A 199 3.83 -8.45 -13.30
N PRO A 200 4.60 -9.55 -13.20
CA PRO A 200 4.45 -10.70 -14.10
C PRO A 200 3.06 -11.36 -14.05
N LYS A 201 2.37 -11.30 -12.89
CA LYS A 201 1.06 -11.94 -12.71
C LYS A 201 -0.11 -11.06 -13.15
N TYR A 202 -0.05 -9.76 -12.89
CA TYR A 202 -1.17 -8.84 -13.03
C TYR A 202 -0.91 -7.63 -13.95
N GLY A 203 0.34 -7.39 -14.36
CA GLY A 203 0.72 -6.26 -15.21
C GLY A 203 0.72 -4.90 -14.50
N ILE A 204 0.59 -4.87 -13.17
CA ILE A 204 0.60 -3.66 -12.34
C ILE A 204 1.85 -3.63 -11.44
N VAL A 205 2.28 -2.43 -11.06
CA VAL A 205 3.41 -2.21 -10.15
C VAL A 205 2.90 -1.52 -8.90
N PRO A 206 2.90 -2.21 -7.73
CA PRO A 206 2.56 -1.56 -6.47
C PRO A 206 3.53 -0.43 -6.15
N ASP A 207 3.05 0.65 -5.55
CA ASP A 207 3.89 1.78 -5.15
C ASP A 207 3.80 2.15 -3.66
N LEU A 208 2.96 1.45 -2.90
CA LEU A 208 2.84 1.56 -1.46
C LEU A 208 2.99 0.16 -0.83
N ILE A 209 3.96 -0.02 0.07
CA ILE A 209 4.23 -1.29 0.74
C ILE A 209 3.83 -1.16 2.21
N VAL A 210 2.98 -2.06 2.70
CA VAL A 210 2.40 -2.01 4.04
C VAL A 210 2.51 -3.40 4.69
N ALA A 211 2.96 -3.44 5.95
CA ALA A 211 2.99 -4.67 6.75
C ALA A 211 2.49 -4.35 8.17
N PRO A 212 1.15 -4.23 8.36
CA PRO A 212 0.57 -3.79 9.63
C PRO A 212 0.92 -4.77 10.76
N GLY A 213 1.32 -4.22 11.91
CA GLY A 213 1.80 -4.99 13.07
C GLY A 213 3.22 -5.55 12.96
N TRP A 214 3.90 -5.32 11.82
CA TRP A 214 5.24 -5.84 11.56
C TRP A 214 6.24 -4.78 11.10
N SER A 215 5.75 -3.67 10.56
CA SER A 215 6.60 -2.60 10.00
C SER A 215 7.46 -1.89 11.05
N ASP A 216 7.10 -1.96 12.33
CA ASP A 216 7.88 -1.46 13.48
C ASP A 216 9.16 -2.27 13.76
N LYS A 217 9.28 -3.47 13.20
CA LYS A 217 10.47 -4.32 13.32
C LYS A 217 11.52 -3.88 12.30
N SER A 218 12.71 -3.50 12.78
CA SER A 218 13.77 -2.94 11.92
C SER A 218 14.17 -3.84 10.74
N ASN A 219 14.18 -5.17 10.93
CA ASN A 219 14.48 -6.11 9.86
C ASN A 219 13.40 -6.09 8.76
N VAL A 220 12.12 -6.05 9.15
CA VAL A 220 10.99 -5.97 8.22
C VAL A 220 11.00 -4.63 7.49
N ALA A 221 11.15 -3.52 8.23
CA ALA A 221 11.25 -2.19 7.66
C ALA A 221 12.38 -2.07 6.63
N ALA A 222 13.56 -2.63 6.92
CA ALA A 222 14.70 -2.62 6.01
C ALA A 222 14.40 -3.36 4.69
N VAL A 223 13.70 -4.50 4.76
CA VAL A 223 13.31 -5.24 3.55
C VAL A 223 12.21 -4.51 2.78
N MET A 224 11.21 -3.93 3.48
CA MET A 224 10.19 -3.09 2.83
C MET A 224 10.85 -1.93 2.07
N THR A 225 11.83 -1.27 2.69
CA THR A 225 12.59 -0.16 2.08
C THR A 225 13.39 -0.63 0.87
N ALA A 226 14.09 -1.74 0.97
CA ALA A 226 14.85 -2.31 -0.16
C ALA A 226 13.93 -2.68 -1.34
N LYS A 227 12.73 -3.21 -1.07
CA LYS A 227 11.73 -3.49 -2.11
C LYS A 227 11.13 -2.21 -2.69
N ALA A 228 10.91 -1.17 -1.89
CA ALA A 228 10.45 0.12 -2.37
C ALA A 228 11.46 0.80 -3.30
N ASP A 229 12.75 0.63 -3.06
CA ASP A 229 13.82 1.15 -3.91
C ASP A 229 13.92 0.44 -5.26
N ALA A 230 13.61 -0.87 -5.33
CA ALA A 230 13.71 -1.62 -6.58
C ALA A 230 12.78 -2.84 -6.62
N ILE A 231 11.63 -2.70 -7.28
CA ILE A 231 10.72 -3.82 -7.62
C ILE A 231 11.15 -4.38 -9.00
N ASN A 232 11.30 -5.71 -9.10
CA ASN A 232 11.77 -6.38 -10.32
C ASN A 232 13.09 -5.78 -10.86
N THR A 233 13.92 -5.23 -10.01
CA THR A 233 15.21 -4.57 -10.33
C THR A 233 15.13 -3.31 -11.17
N VAL A 234 13.98 -2.97 -11.73
CA VAL A 234 13.80 -1.85 -12.68
C VAL A 234 12.82 -0.79 -12.21
N PHE A 235 11.78 -1.17 -11.48
CA PHE A 235 10.78 -0.20 -11.01
C PHE A 235 11.21 0.41 -9.68
N THR A 236 11.30 1.73 -9.64
CA THR A 236 11.78 2.49 -8.48
C THR A 236 10.73 3.47 -7.98
N GLY A 237 10.93 4.01 -6.77
CA GLY A 237 10.15 5.10 -6.22
C GLY A 237 8.82 4.69 -5.58
N ALA A 238 8.67 3.40 -5.22
CA ALA A 238 7.65 2.97 -4.28
C ALA A 238 7.96 3.49 -2.87
N LYS A 239 7.01 3.41 -1.96
CA LYS A 239 7.16 3.84 -0.56
C LYS A 239 6.84 2.70 0.40
N ALA A 240 7.71 2.50 1.37
CA ALA A 240 7.48 1.67 2.54
C ALA A 240 6.82 2.51 3.63
N LEU A 241 5.59 2.19 4.00
CA LEU A 241 4.87 2.85 5.07
C LEU A 241 5.12 2.08 6.37
N ILE A 242 5.72 2.75 7.33
CA ILE A 242 6.25 2.15 8.55
C ILE A 242 5.57 2.79 9.75
N ASP A 243 5.16 1.97 10.72
CA ASP A 243 4.59 2.44 11.98
C ASP A 243 5.66 2.46 13.06
N ALA A 244 5.71 3.53 13.86
CA ALA A 244 6.51 3.53 15.07
C ALA A 244 5.82 2.68 16.15
N ASP A 245 6.61 1.87 16.88
CA ASP A 245 6.09 1.00 17.94
C ASP A 245 5.50 1.80 19.11
N THR A 246 4.19 1.89 19.17
CA THR A 246 3.47 2.64 20.21
C THR A 246 3.43 1.94 21.57
N ASN A 247 3.91 0.71 21.68
CA ASN A 247 4.11 0.06 22.97
C ASN A 247 5.35 0.61 23.70
N THR A 248 6.41 0.92 22.93
CA THR A 248 7.68 1.44 23.46
C THR A 248 7.79 2.96 23.36
N VAL A 249 7.25 3.56 22.29
CA VAL A 249 7.32 5.01 22.03
C VAL A 249 5.96 5.65 22.29
N ARG A 250 5.77 6.06 23.53
CA ARG A 250 4.49 6.51 24.07
C ARG A 250 4.28 8.03 23.99
N HIS A 251 5.34 8.77 23.79
CA HIS A 251 5.30 10.24 23.77
C HIS A 251 5.90 10.79 22.48
N TYR A 252 5.30 11.83 21.90
CA TYR A 252 5.72 12.41 20.62
C TYR A 252 7.20 12.83 20.62
N ALA A 253 7.73 13.30 21.77
CA ALA A 253 9.11 13.75 21.86
C ALA A 253 10.15 12.62 21.74
N ASP A 254 9.74 11.36 21.96
CA ASP A 254 10.63 10.20 21.92
C ASP A 254 10.69 9.56 20.53
N VAL A 255 9.71 9.85 19.64
CA VAL A 255 9.63 9.26 18.30
C VAL A 255 10.86 9.55 17.45
N PRO A 256 11.44 10.76 17.43
CA PRO A 256 12.66 11.02 16.64
C PRO A 256 13.88 10.23 17.13
N ALA A 257 13.99 10.00 18.44
CA ALA A 257 15.07 9.19 19.00
C ALA A 257 14.91 7.71 18.62
N TRP A 258 13.68 7.18 18.65
CA TRP A 258 13.35 5.83 18.20
C TRP A 258 13.64 5.69 16.70
N LYS A 259 13.16 6.60 15.85
CA LYS A 259 13.44 6.64 14.40
C LYS A 259 14.94 6.52 14.13
N LYS A 260 15.75 7.30 14.84
CA LYS A 260 17.22 7.28 14.71
C LYS A 260 17.81 5.93 15.15
N ALA A 261 17.30 5.35 16.25
CA ALA A 261 17.77 4.07 16.77
C ALA A 261 17.44 2.91 15.79
N GLN A 262 16.31 2.99 15.06
CA GLN A 262 15.91 2.04 14.03
C GLN A 262 16.56 2.31 12.66
N ASN A 263 17.42 3.34 12.53
CA ASN A 263 18.08 3.70 11.27
C ASN A 263 17.12 4.10 10.13
N MET A 264 15.93 4.60 10.45
CA MET A 264 14.93 5.01 9.45
C MET A 264 15.27 6.40 8.91
N ASN A 265 15.89 6.44 7.74
CA ASN A 265 16.39 7.68 7.12
C ASN A 265 16.34 7.64 5.59
N SER A 266 15.58 6.73 4.99
CA SER A 266 15.46 6.61 3.54
C SER A 266 14.35 7.50 3.00
N LYS A 267 14.52 8.00 1.79
CA LYS A 267 13.47 8.65 0.99
C LYS A 267 12.38 7.68 0.55
N ALA A 268 12.64 6.38 0.62
CA ALA A 268 11.66 5.34 0.32
C ALA A 268 10.76 5.02 1.53
N GLU A 269 11.06 5.56 2.71
CA GLU A 269 10.33 5.33 3.95
C GLU A 269 9.39 6.49 4.28
N ILE A 270 8.18 6.16 4.72
CA ILE A 270 7.21 7.08 5.32
C ILE A 270 6.92 6.56 6.71
N LEU A 271 7.42 7.26 7.73
CA LEU A 271 7.24 6.88 9.13
C LEU A 271 6.01 7.53 9.70
N CYS A 272 5.10 6.73 10.25
CA CYS A 272 3.82 7.14 10.83
C CYS A 272 3.80 6.92 12.35
N TRP A 273 3.19 7.85 13.10
CA TRP A 273 2.91 7.76 14.53
C TRP A 273 1.76 8.72 14.88
N PRO A 274 0.85 8.36 15.80
CA PRO A 274 0.62 7.09 16.49
C PRO A 274 -0.34 6.17 15.72
N MET A 275 -1.01 5.22 16.41
CA MET A 275 -2.13 4.45 15.88
C MET A 275 -3.40 5.29 15.81
N PHE A 276 -4.40 4.83 15.06
CA PHE A 276 -5.67 5.53 14.87
C PHE A 276 -6.85 4.68 15.33
N GLY A 277 -7.93 5.33 15.78
CA GLY A 277 -9.15 4.67 16.20
C GLY A 277 -10.37 5.18 15.45
N LEU A 278 -11.33 4.28 15.24
CA LEU A 278 -12.67 4.59 14.71
C LEU A 278 -13.70 3.68 15.37
N GLY A 279 -14.53 4.23 16.26
CA GLY A 279 -15.39 3.42 17.12
C GLY A 279 -14.57 2.46 17.97
N ASP A 280 -14.90 1.17 17.97
CA ASP A 280 -14.15 0.14 18.71
C ASP A 280 -12.93 -0.42 17.94
N ARG A 281 -12.69 0.07 16.73
CA ARG A 281 -11.62 -0.41 15.86
C ARG A 281 -10.34 0.38 16.03
N VAL A 282 -9.23 -0.33 16.00
CA VAL A 282 -7.87 0.22 16.10
C VAL A 282 -7.12 -0.08 14.81
N PHE A 283 -6.41 0.91 14.27
CA PHE A 283 -5.70 0.83 13.01
C PHE A 283 -4.24 1.24 13.17
N HIS A 284 -3.38 0.60 12.42
CA HIS A 284 -2.05 1.11 12.16
C HIS A 284 -2.13 2.36 11.26
N ALA A 285 -1.34 3.38 11.59
CA ALA A 285 -1.37 4.63 10.83
C ALA A 285 -0.93 4.45 9.37
N SER A 286 0.01 3.53 9.11
CA SER A 286 0.47 3.16 7.77
C SER A 286 -0.67 2.69 6.86
N VAL A 287 -1.63 1.94 7.40
CA VAL A 287 -2.79 1.44 6.65
C VAL A 287 -3.71 2.57 6.21
N HIS A 288 -3.98 3.53 7.11
CA HIS A 288 -4.76 4.72 6.78
C HIS A 288 -4.02 5.64 5.81
N ALA A 289 -2.71 5.84 6.02
CA ALA A 289 -1.88 6.65 5.13
C ALA A 289 -1.87 6.07 3.70
N ALA A 290 -1.76 4.75 3.55
CA ALA A 290 -1.84 4.08 2.24
C ALA A 290 -3.20 4.31 1.57
N GLY A 291 -4.30 4.12 2.32
CA GLY A 291 -5.65 4.35 1.80
C GLY A 291 -5.89 5.80 1.39
N LEU A 292 -5.46 6.75 2.23
CA LEU A 292 -5.59 8.17 1.92
C LEU A 292 -4.75 8.60 0.71
N MET A 293 -3.51 8.07 0.58
CA MET A 293 -2.67 8.31 -0.60
C MET A 293 -3.31 7.76 -1.86
N GLY A 294 -3.80 6.51 -1.82
CA GLY A 294 -4.48 5.89 -2.94
C GLY A 294 -5.73 6.68 -3.36
N LYS A 295 -6.53 7.14 -2.39
CA LYS A 295 -7.69 7.99 -2.67
C LYS A 295 -7.27 9.33 -3.26
N THR A 296 -6.26 10.00 -2.71
CA THR A 296 -5.76 11.28 -3.21
C THR A 296 -5.28 11.15 -4.66
N ASP A 297 -4.54 10.09 -4.97
CA ASP A 297 -4.06 9.81 -6.31
C ASP A 297 -5.22 9.54 -7.29
N SER A 298 -6.21 8.74 -6.86
CA SER A 298 -7.40 8.45 -7.66
C SER A 298 -8.22 9.71 -7.96
N ASP A 299 -8.42 10.56 -6.96
CA ASP A 299 -9.12 11.85 -7.11
C ASP A 299 -8.34 12.80 -8.06
N ASN A 300 -7.03 12.62 -8.19
CA ASN A 300 -6.13 13.36 -9.09
C ASN A 300 -5.81 12.62 -10.41
N GLY A 301 -6.71 11.73 -10.85
CA GLY A 301 -6.59 11.01 -12.12
C GLY A 301 -5.48 9.95 -12.15
N GLY A 302 -5.22 9.29 -11.02
CA GLY A 302 -4.21 8.22 -10.89
C GLY A 302 -2.77 8.75 -10.86
N CYS A 303 -2.57 10.00 -10.44
CA CYS A 303 -1.29 10.68 -10.41
C CYS A 303 -0.97 11.17 -8.98
N PRO A 304 0.24 10.87 -8.43
CA PRO A 304 0.60 11.23 -7.06
C PRO A 304 1.15 12.67 -6.93
N ALA A 305 0.61 13.62 -7.70
CA ALA A 305 1.07 15.00 -7.73
C ALA A 305 0.64 15.81 -6.50
N GLU A 306 -0.40 15.35 -5.80
CA GLU A 306 -0.89 16.04 -4.61
C GLU A 306 -0.34 15.46 -3.31
N SER A 307 -0.10 16.35 -2.33
CA SER A 307 0.27 15.95 -0.98
C SER A 307 -0.88 15.22 -0.27
N PRO A 308 -0.60 14.11 0.43
CA PRO A 308 -1.58 13.48 1.31
C PRO A 308 -1.79 14.26 2.62
N SER A 309 -0.90 15.19 2.94
CA SER A 309 -0.99 16.03 4.14
C SER A 309 -2.19 16.96 4.08
N ASN A 310 -2.76 17.26 5.25
CA ASN A 310 -3.96 18.08 5.41
C ASN A 310 -5.22 17.54 4.68
N LYS A 311 -5.24 16.25 4.37
CA LYS A 311 -6.44 15.54 3.86
C LYS A 311 -7.13 14.81 5.01
N SER A 312 -8.47 14.75 4.97
CA SER A 312 -9.27 14.18 6.04
C SER A 312 -9.04 12.67 6.22
N LEU A 313 -8.74 12.27 7.44
CA LEU A 313 -8.68 10.88 7.87
C LEU A 313 -10.07 10.38 8.30
N GLN A 314 -10.33 9.11 8.06
CA GLN A 314 -11.55 8.43 8.50
C GLN A 314 -11.35 7.84 9.90
N ILE A 315 -11.10 8.72 10.90
CA ILE A 315 -10.82 8.35 12.28
C ILE A 315 -11.56 9.27 13.25
N ASP A 316 -11.80 8.82 14.46
CA ASP A 316 -12.36 9.63 15.55
C ASP A 316 -11.33 9.99 16.63
N ARG A 317 -10.19 9.29 16.69
CA ARG A 317 -9.10 9.53 17.63
C ARG A 317 -7.74 9.06 17.12
N ALA A 318 -6.68 9.66 17.65
CA ALA A 318 -5.32 9.12 17.62
C ALA A 318 -5.02 8.49 18.98
N MET A 319 -4.32 7.36 19.00
CA MET A 319 -4.15 6.55 20.22
C MET A 319 -2.88 5.71 20.20
N LEU A 320 -2.49 5.18 21.36
CA LEU A 320 -1.46 4.14 21.50
C LEU A 320 -2.08 2.75 21.44
N ALA A 321 -1.26 1.71 21.34
CA ALA A 321 -1.70 0.32 21.28
C ALA A 321 -2.55 -0.11 22.50
N ASP A 322 -2.32 0.46 23.67
CA ASP A 322 -3.08 0.17 24.90
C ASP A 322 -4.41 0.95 25.03
N GLY A 323 -4.81 1.69 24.01
CA GLY A 323 -6.03 2.49 24.01
C GLY A 323 -5.86 3.91 24.57
N THR A 324 -4.68 4.29 25.05
CA THR A 324 -4.44 5.66 25.53
C THR A 324 -4.58 6.66 24.41
N THR A 325 -5.49 7.63 24.53
CA THR A 325 -5.69 8.69 23.54
C THR A 325 -4.46 9.60 23.46
N VAL A 326 -4.06 9.92 22.23
CA VAL A 326 -2.99 10.89 21.93
C VAL A 326 -3.63 12.14 21.37
N LEU A 327 -3.42 13.27 22.06
CA LEU A 327 -3.85 14.59 21.62
C LEU A 327 -2.63 15.45 21.34
N LEU A 328 -2.42 15.81 20.10
CA LEU A 328 -1.33 16.68 19.70
C LEU A 328 -1.85 18.09 19.45
N ASP A 329 -1.12 19.07 19.97
CA ASP A 329 -1.23 20.45 19.50
C ASP A 329 -0.42 20.67 18.21
N LEU A 330 -0.59 21.82 17.58
CA LEU A 330 0.10 22.17 16.34
C LEU A 330 1.64 22.16 16.49
N ALA A 331 2.16 22.62 17.62
CA ALA A 331 3.61 22.67 17.85
C ALA A 331 4.20 21.26 17.98
N GLN A 332 3.51 20.35 18.66
CA GLN A 332 3.90 18.95 18.82
C GLN A 332 3.85 18.20 17.49
N ALA A 333 2.77 18.41 16.70
CA ALA A 333 2.66 17.83 15.37
C ALA A 333 3.75 18.35 14.42
N ASN A 334 4.03 19.64 14.44
CA ASN A 334 5.12 20.25 13.65
C ASN A 334 6.49 19.76 14.10
N TYR A 335 6.69 19.48 15.40
CA TYR A 335 7.91 18.86 15.89
C TYR A 335 8.13 17.46 15.28
N LEU A 336 7.08 16.64 15.17
CA LEU A 336 7.17 15.34 14.50
C LEU A 336 7.50 15.52 13.00
N ASN A 337 6.80 16.42 12.30
CA ASN A 337 7.07 16.67 10.87
C ASN A 337 8.49 17.18 10.63
N SER A 338 9.01 18.07 11.51
CA SER A 338 10.40 18.56 11.40
C SER A 338 11.45 17.45 11.54
N ASN A 339 11.05 16.26 11.97
CA ASN A 339 11.86 15.04 12.04
C ASN A 339 11.46 13.97 11.00
N GLY A 340 10.65 14.32 9.99
CA GLY A 340 10.21 13.41 8.93
C GLY A 340 9.31 12.29 9.44
N ILE A 341 8.36 12.64 10.31
CA ILE A 341 7.39 11.74 10.90
C ILE A 341 5.99 12.27 10.58
N VAL A 342 5.18 11.44 9.94
CA VAL A 342 3.79 11.74 9.59
C VAL A 342 2.90 11.39 10.78
N THR A 343 1.93 12.25 11.08
CA THR A 343 1.02 12.09 12.21
C THR A 343 -0.42 12.44 11.84
N ALA A 344 -1.33 12.38 12.79
CA ALA A 344 -2.68 12.93 12.67
C ALA A 344 -2.83 14.17 13.54
N LEU A 345 -3.47 15.19 13.02
CA LEU A 345 -3.77 16.43 13.72
C LEU A 345 -5.26 16.75 13.63
N ASN A 346 -5.88 17.04 14.76
CA ASN A 346 -7.23 17.61 14.84
C ASN A 346 -7.12 19.06 15.30
N PHE A 347 -6.95 19.98 14.34
CA PHE A 347 -6.81 21.41 14.63
C PHE A 347 -8.03 22.22 14.20
N ILE A 348 -8.54 21.96 12.98
CA ILE A 348 -9.73 22.64 12.45
C ILE A 348 -10.75 21.60 11.96
N GLY A 349 -11.70 21.25 12.81
CA GLY A 349 -12.92 20.53 12.47
C GLY A 349 -12.85 19.00 12.46
N SER A 350 -11.77 18.38 11.98
CA SER A 350 -11.61 16.92 11.94
C SER A 350 -10.16 16.49 11.94
N TYR A 351 -9.91 15.20 12.15
CA TYR A 351 -8.58 14.65 12.00
C TYR A 351 -8.14 14.67 10.53
N VAL A 352 -6.93 15.17 10.31
CA VAL A 352 -6.23 15.15 9.01
C VAL A 352 -4.90 14.44 9.15
N LEU A 353 -4.42 13.83 8.08
CA LEU A 353 -3.03 13.40 7.99
C LEU A 353 -2.15 14.66 8.01
N TRP A 354 -1.10 14.69 8.84
CA TRP A 354 -0.25 15.86 9.01
C TRP A 354 1.21 15.51 8.83
N GLY A 355 1.82 16.04 7.77
CA GLY A 355 3.18 15.81 7.33
C GLY A 355 3.24 15.30 5.89
N ASP A 356 4.15 15.87 5.10
CA ASP A 356 4.47 15.45 3.73
C ASP A 356 5.98 15.18 3.57
N GLU A 357 6.63 14.79 4.66
CA GLU A 357 8.06 14.50 4.66
C GLU A 357 8.30 13.00 4.76
N THR A 358 9.21 12.49 3.91
CA THR A 358 9.74 11.12 4.02
C THR A 358 10.70 11.01 5.21
N ALA A 359 11.02 9.80 5.62
CA ALA A 359 11.91 9.57 6.76
C ALA A 359 13.35 10.09 6.55
N CYS A 360 13.76 10.44 5.33
CA CYS A 360 15.10 11.02 5.10
C CYS A 360 15.26 12.44 5.70
N PHE A 361 14.14 13.15 5.92
CA PHE A 361 14.17 14.48 6.53
C PHE A 361 14.43 14.37 8.05
N PRO A 362 15.21 15.25 8.66
CA PRO A 362 15.93 16.42 8.10
C PRO A 362 17.37 16.12 7.61
N ALA A 363 17.80 14.85 7.57
CA ALA A 363 19.18 14.52 7.19
C ALA A 363 19.45 14.79 5.69
N ASP A 364 18.43 14.57 4.85
CA ASP A 364 18.41 14.93 3.43
C ASP A 364 17.39 16.07 3.22
N THR A 365 17.87 17.19 2.70
CA THR A 365 17.06 18.39 2.43
C THR A 365 16.84 18.65 0.94
N ASP A 366 17.17 17.68 0.08
CA ASP A 366 16.80 17.74 -1.34
C ASP A 366 15.29 17.58 -1.49
N VAL A 367 14.62 18.61 -2.02
CA VAL A 367 13.16 18.67 -2.24
C VAL A 367 12.64 17.43 -2.96
N LYS A 368 13.43 16.90 -3.91
CA LYS A 368 13.11 15.68 -4.65
C LYS A 368 12.99 14.44 -3.75
N ASN A 369 13.70 14.40 -2.64
CA ASN A 369 13.79 13.23 -1.77
C ASN A 369 12.85 13.33 -0.57
N TYR A 370 12.77 14.51 0.06
CA TYR A 370 12.06 14.61 1.33
C TYR A 370 10.56 14.86 1.21
N PHE A 371 10.06 15.56 0.17
CA PHE A 371 8.61 15.65 -0.01
C PHE A 371 8.04 14.33 -0.55
N ILE A 372 7.04 13.79 0.12
CA ILE A 372 6.38 12.54 -0.27
C ILE A 372 5.79 12.66 -1.66
N SER A 373 4.99 13.71 -1.92
CA SER A 373 4.34 13.95 -3.20
C SER A 373 5.36 14.12 -4.34
N VAL A 374 6.39 14.95 -4.14
CA VAL A 374 7.46 15.18 -5.13
C VAL A 374 8.23 13.87 -5.42
N SER A 375 8.64 13.17 -4.37
CA SER A 375 9.39 11.91 -4.50
C SER A 375 8.57 10.82 -5.21
N ARG A 376 7.25 10.74 -4.95
CA ARG A 376 6.35 9.80 -5.62
C ARG A 376 6.16 10.16 -7.09
N MET A 377 6.09 11.46 -7.44
CA MET A 377 6.02 11.92 -8.84
C MET A 377 7.23 11.47 -9.65
N PHE A 378 8.45 11.56 -9.11
CA PHE A 378 9.65 11.03 -9.77
C PHE A 378 9.54 9.52 -10.01
N GLY A 379 9.09 8.76 -9.02
CA GLY A 379 8.85 7.32 -9.15
C GLY A 379 7.78 6.98 -10.19
N TRP A 380 6.67 7.72 -10.19
CA TRP A 380 5.56 7.52 -11.12
C TRP A 380 5.98 7.80 -12.59
N VAL A 381 6.69 8.89 -12.83
CA VAL A 381 7.24 9.20 -14.16
C VAL A 381 8.22 8.12 -14.61
N ALA A 382 9.12 7.66 -13.71
CA ALA A 382 10.06 6.60 -14.03
C ALA A 382 9.34 5.29 -14.43
N ARG A 383 8.33 4.86 -13.65
CA ARG A 383 7.53 3.67 -13.97
C ARG A 383 6.78 3.82 -15.31
N SER A 384 6.17 4.96 -15.56
CA SER A 384 5.46 5.26 -16.81
C SER A 384 6.36 5.18 -18.03
N VAL A 385 7.58 5.73 -17.95
CA VAL A 385 8.59 5.65 -18.99
C VAL A 385 9.02 4.20 -19.25
N ILE A 386 9.28 3.42 -18.19
CA ILE A 386 9.68 2.02 -18.32
C ILE A 386 8.57 1.22 -19.02
N LEU A 387 7.32 1.32 -18.57
CA LEU A 387 6.18 0.59 -19.16
C LEU A 387 5.97 0.96 -20.63
N THR A 388 6.14 2.23 -20.98
CA THR A 388 5.92 2.72 -22.35
C THR A 388 7.00 2.24 -23.32
N TYR A 389 8.26 2.36 -22.91
CA TYR A 389 9.38 2.16 -23.82
C TYR A 389 10.00 0.76 -23.76
N TRP A 390 9.51 -0.13 -22.90
CA TRP A 390 9.93 -1.53 -22.87
C TRP A 390 9.84 -2.20 -24.25
N SER A 391 8.79 -1.90 -25.00
CA SER A 391 8.56 -2.41 -26.35
C SER A 391 9.53 -1.88 -27.41
N LYS A 392 10.38 -0.91 -27.08
CA LYS A 392 11.41 -0.36 -27.99
C LYS A 392 12.77 -1.03 -27.83
N ILE A 393 12.96 -1.81 -26.75
CA ILE A 393 14.18 -2.59 -26.53
C ILE A 393 14.38 -3.57 -27.70
N ASP A 394 15.62 -3.81 -28.09
CA ASP A 394 16.06 -4.65 -29.21
C ASP A 394 15.64 -4.15 -30.61
N LYS A 395 15.02 -2.98 -30.70
CA LYS A 395 14.77 -2.34 -32.00
C LYS A 395 16.03 -1.67 -32.53
N LYS A 396 16.11 -1.56 -33.86
CA LYS A 396 17.23 -0.86 -34.51
C LYS A 396 17.31 0.59 -34.05
N MET A 397 18.40 0.95 -33.37
CA MET A 397 18.66 2.31 -32.94
C MET A 397 18.95 3.18 -34.17
N THR A 398 18.02 4.02 -34.51
CA THR A 398 18.11 4.97 -35.63
C THR A 398 17.78 6.38 -35.11
N ARG A 399 18.26 7.40 -35.78
CA ARG A 399 17.92 8.79 -35.45
C ARG A 399 16.42 8.99 -35.35
N ARG A 400 15.64 8.42 -36.27
CA ARG A 400 14.18 8.49 -36.29
C ARG A 400 13.56 7.88 -35.02
N LEU A 401 14.13 6.73 -34.47
CA LEU A 401 13.63 6.15 -33.24
C LEU A 401 13.91 7.07 -32.05
N ILE A 402 15.12 7.64 -31.98
CA ILE A 402 15.52 8.58 -30.93
C ILE A 402 14.60 9.79 -30.93
N ASP A 403 14.45 10.44 -32.09
CA ASP A 403 13.58 11.62 -32.23
C ASP A 403 12.12 11.30 -31.87
N SER A 404 11.61 10.14 -32.30
CA SER A 404 10.24 9.69 -31.93
C SER A 404 10.08 9.48 -30.42
N ILE A 405 11.09 9.02 -29.71
CA ILE A 405 11.04 8.86 -28.25
C ILE A 405 11.03 10.25 -27.59
N VAL A 406 11.94 11.14 -28.00
CA VAL A 406 12.04 12.50 -27.45
C VAL A 406 10.73 13.26 -27.66
N ASP A 407 10.18 13.22 -28.89
CA ASP A 407 8.91 13.91 -29.20
C ASP A 407 7.74 13.36 -28.38
N SER A 408 7.61 12.03 -28.30
CA SER A 408 6.52 11.38 -27.55
C SER A 408 6.57 11.71 -26.06
N VAL A 409 7.76 11.66 -25.44
CA VAL A 409 7.93 12.00 -24.02
C VAL A 409 7.64 13.48 -23.78
N ASN A 410 8.14 14.39 -24.65
CA ASN A 410 7.88 15.82 -24.50
C ASN A 410 6.40 16.16 -24.63
N ILE A 411 5.66 15.54 -25.56
CA ILE A 411 4.21 15.74 -25.69
C ILE A 411 3.50 15.32 -24.39
N TRP A 412 3.84 14.15 -23.86
CA TRP A 412 3.24 13.67 -22.61
C TRP A 412 3.58 14.57 -21.40
N LEU A 413 4.86 14.94 -21.24
CA LEU A 413 5.30 15.83 -20.17
C LEU A 413 4.62 17.20 -20.24
N ASN A 414 4.46 17.77 -21.46
CA ASN A 414 3.72 19.01 -21.66
C ASN A 414 2.22 18.87 -21.30
N GLY A 415 1.63 17.69 -21.50
CA GLY A 415 0.30 17.38 -20.99
C GLY A 415 0.22 17.49 -19.47
N LEU A 416 1.17 16.91 -18.75
CA LEU A 416 1.24 17.00 -17.28
C LEU A 416 1.46 18.44 -16.77
N VAL A 417 2.22 19.25 -17.53
CA VAL A 417 2.38 20.68 -17.23
C VAL A 417 1.07 21.44 -17.45
N SER A 418 0.34 21.13 -18.51
CA SER A 418 -0.96 21.76 -18.78
C SER A 418 -2.04 21.41 -17.76
N GLU A 419 -1.90 20.24 -17.10
CA GLU A 419 -2.75 19.80 -16.01
C GLU A 419 -2.25 20.27 -14.62
N GLU A 420 -1.25 21.14 -14.57
CA GLU A 420 -0.61 21.66 -13.34
C GLU A 420 0.01 20.58 -12.43
N LYS A 421 0.20 19.37 -12.93
CA LYS A 421 0.88 18.28 -12.22
C LYS A 421 2.40 18.46 -12.15
N LEU A 422 2.94 19.18 -13.12
CA LEU A 422 4.34 19.62 -13.19
C LEU A 422 4.40 21.11 -13.47
N LEU A 423 5.36 21.81 -12.85
CA LEU A 423 5.64 23.21 -13.16
C LEU A 423 6.38 23.37 -14.49
N GLY A 424 7.12 22.36 -14.90
CA GLY A 424 7.86 22.30 -16.14
C GLY A 424 8.52 20.94 -16.30
N ALA A 425 8.64 20.49 -17.55
CA ALA A 425 9.37 19.28 -17.86
C ALA A 425 9.80 19.24 -19.34
N ARG A 426 10.91 18.54 -19.60
CA ARG A 426 11.41 18.24 -20.92
C ARG A 426 12.30 17.01 -20.91
N VAL A 427 12.42 16.35 -22.04
CA VAL A 427 13.42 15.30 -22.28
C VAL A 427 14.37 15.74 -23.40
N GLU A 428 15.63 15.43 -23.20
CA GLU A 428 16.70 15.73 -24.16
C GLU A 428 17.55 14.47 -24.42
N PHE A 429 18.09 14.38 -25.63
CA PHE A 429 19.10 13.40 -25.99
C PHE A 429 20.43 14.15 -26.15
N LEU A 430 21.23 14.15 -25.08
CA LEU A 430 22.46 14.94 -25.00
C LEU A 430 23.65 14.17 -25.59
N ASP A 431 24.38 14.80 -26.50
CA ASP A 431 25.56 14.19 -27.13
C ASP A 431 26.66 13.86 -26.09
N GLU A 432 26.74 14.63 -25.01
CA GLU A 432 27.69 14.43 -23.91
C GLU A 432 27.47 13.13 -23.15
N GLU A 433 26.21 12.70 -23.00
CA GLU A 433 25.81 11.45 -22.34
C GLU A 433 25.80 10.25 -23.30
N ASN A 434 25.82 10.48 -24.62
CA ASN A 434 25.65 9.51 -25.68
C ASN A 434 26.89 9.37 -26.56
N SER A 435 28.00 8.94 -25.98
CA SER A 435 29.24 8.73 -26.72
C SER A 435 29.05 7.69 -27.83
N THR A 436 29.80 7.84 -28.94
CA THR A 436 29.77 6.90 -30.05
C THR A 436 29.98 5.44 -29.60
N THR A 437 30.89 5.22 -28.64
CA THR A 437 31.15 3.89 -28.09
C THR A 437 29.94 3.33 -27.35
N ALA A 438 29.24 4.13 -26.56
CA ALA A 438 28.02 3.72 -25.86
C ALA A 438 26.90 3.36 -26.85
N LEU A 439 26.71 4.21 -27.86
CA LEU A 439 25.71 3.97 -28.93
C LEU A 439 26.03 2.70 -29.73
N MET A 440 27.31 2.46 -30.07
CA MET A 440 27.76 1.23 -30.74
C MET A 440 27.52 -0.01 -29.86
N ALA A 441 27.57 0.12 -28.53
CA ALA A 441 27.25 -0.93 -27.58
C ALA A 441 25.73 -1.09 -27.33
N GLY A 442 24.89 -0.34 -28.04
CA GLY A 442 23.43 -0.41 -27.90
C GLY A 442 22.84 0.40 -26.75
N LYS A 443 23.63 1.27 -26.09
CA LYS A 443 23.17 2.10 -24.97
C LYS A 443 22.82 3.50 -25.45
N ALA A 444 21.58 3.93 -25.22
CA ALA A 444 21.10 5.31 -25.41
C ALA A 444 20.62 5.88 -24.07
N VAL A 445 20.98 7.11 -23.76
CA VAL A 445 20.60 7.83 -22.54
C VAL A 445 19.71 9.00 -22.93
N PHE A 446 18.53 9.08 -22.29
CA PHE A 446 17.59 10.19 -22.43
C PHE A 446 17.53 10.91 -21.09
N HIS A 447 17.81 12.21 -21.08
CA HIS A 447 17.80 13.02 -19.87
C HIS A 447 16.45 13.70 -19.69
N ILE A 448 15.73 13.41 -18.60
CA ILE A 448 14.45 14.02 -18.27
C ILE A 448 14.67 15.05 -17.17
N TYR A 449 14.39 16.30 -17.49
CA TYR A 449 14.28 17.39 -16.53
C TYR A 449 12.82 17.59 -16.19
N MET A 450 12.48 17.57 -14.91
CA MET A 450 11.11 17.82 -14.47
C MET A 450 11.08 18.45 -13.07
N THR A 451 10.06 19.26 -12.84
CA THR A 451 9.82 19.93 -11.55
C THR A 451 8.36 19.73 -11.15
N PRO A 452 8.06 18.74 -10.29
CA PRO A 452 6.76 18.66 -9.65
C PRO A 452 6.49 19.90 -8.78
N ALA A 453 5.23 20.26 -8.60
CA ALA A 453 4.86 21.32 -7.67
C ALA A 453 5.13 20.89 -6.23
N SER A 454 5.89 21.69 -5.49
CA SER A 454 6.08 21.47 -4.06
C SER A 454 4.81 21.87 -3.30
N PRO A 455 4.40 21.13 -2.25
CA PRO A 455 3.27 21.52 -1.43
C PRO A 455 3.57 22.82 -0.68
N MET A 456 2.54 23.66 -0.50
CA MET A 456 2.64 24.87 0.30
C MET A 456 2.67 24.48 1.78
N ARG A 457 3.85 24.32 2.34
CA ARG A 457 4.04 23.95 3.76
C ARG A 457 3.76 25.09 4.72
N GLU A 458 4.05 26.33 4.34
CA GLU A 458 3.89 27.51 5.15
C GLU A 458 3.27 28.63 4.33
N CYS A 459 2.27 29.30 4.92
CA CYS A 459 1.63 30.48 4.35
C CYS A 459 1.56 31.57 5.43
N GLU A 460 2.33 32.63 5.27
CA GLU A 460 2.39 33.74 6.20
C GLU A 460 1.61 34.95 5.66
N PHE A 461 0.70 35.48 6.46
CA PHE A 461 0.01 36.74 6.19
C PHE A 461 0.57 37.82 7.12
N VAL A 462 1.26 38.80 6.56
CA VAL A 462 1.72 39.97 7.30
C VAL A 462 0.59 41.00 7.35
N LEU A 463 0.12 41.32 8.55
CA LEU A 463 -0.90 42.34 8.76
C LEU A 463 -0.24 43.64 9.18
N GLU A 464 -0.48 44.70 8.43
CA GLU A 464 0.07 46.03 8.71
C GLU A 464 -1.09 47.03 8.81
N TYR A 465 -1.04 47.92 9.80
CA TYR A 465 -1.99 49.01 9.92
C TYR A 465 -1.58 50.14 8.98
N ASP A 466 -2.40 50.35 7.93
CA ASP A 466 -2.19 51.45 6.97
C ASP A 466 -2.91 52.73 7.44
N ALA A 467 -2.12 53.66 7.88
CA ALA A 467 -2.60 54.97 8.40
C ALA A 467 -3.22 55.85 7.27
N ASP A 468 -2.86 55.58 6.01
CA ASP A 468 -3.37 56.38 4.88
C ASP A 468 -4.87 56.18 4.67
N TYR A 469 -5.43 55.02 5.01
CA TYR A 469 -6.85 54.77 4.99
C TYR A 469 -7.62 55.61 6.01
N VAL A 470 -7.03 55.93 7.18
CA VAL A 470 -7.62 56.82 8.17
C VAL A 470 -7.73 58.21 7.61
N THR A 471 -6.63 58.72 7.03
CA THR A 471 -6.57 60.02 6.39
C THR A 471 -7.58 60.15 5.25
N ALA A 472 -7.64 59.13 4.36
CA ALA A 472 -8.58 59.10 3.27
C ALA A 472 -10.06 59.10 3.72
N ALA A 473 -10.36 58.36 4.77
CA ALA A 473 -11.73 58.27 5.33
C ALA A 473 -12.18 59.54 6.07
N LEU A 474 -11.26 60.29 6.63
CA LEU A 474 -11.58 61.50 7.43
C LEU A 474 -11.39 62.81 6.63
N SER A 475 -10.83 62.76 5.44
CA SER A 475 -10.63 63.94 4.56
C SER A 475 -11.75 64.17 3.58
N ALA A 476 -12.88 63.42 3.64
CA ALA A 476 -14.01 63.51 2.70
C ALA A 476 -15.06 64.55 3.16
#